data_56cac20963e4fe51707d6bec1fa3e99c
#
_entry.id   56cac20963e4fe51707d6bec1fa3e99c
#
_cell.length_a   1.000
_cell.length_b   1.000
_cell.length_c   1.000
_cell.angle_alpha   90.00
_cell.angle_beta   90.00
_cell.angle_gamma   90.00
#
_symmetry.space_group_name_H-M   'P 1'
#
loop_
_entity.id
_entity.type
_entity.pdbx_description
1 polymer ?
#
loop_
_entity_poly.entity_id
_entity_poly.type
_entity_poly.pdbx_seq_one_letter_code
_entity_poly.pdbx_strand_id
1 'polypeptide(L)'
;MINTNELYIVNYCHPNCRPFQNIMRLPKEQAFKKAKELAENNPEAQAFYRFADFENYYPRRLKADDIIHSSFVTLGGKPKEKHPLSFVLNGNEYLNKWFGYGTTVKLPLADIPSEQISFTYGDSSAMIEKTGKILLITKEMLLDEITHYHGTLDEYMSEIERKYCYIEVQLWFDDLIRRYL
;
A
#
# COMPACT_ATOMS: atom_id res chain seq x y z
N MET A 1 -21.89 -6.98 -15.25
CA MET A 1 -20.41 -7.03 -15.32
C MET A 1 -19.88 -5.72 -14.76
N ILE A 2 -18.97 -5.77 -13.81
CA ILE A 2 -18.37 -4.57 -13.19
C ILE A 2 -17.47 -3.88 -14.23
N ASN A 3 -17.55 -2.55 -14.31
CA ASN A 3 -16.69 -1.75 -15.17
C ASN A 3 -15.33 -1.54 -14.48
N THR A 4 -14.33 -2.29 -14.88
CA THR A 4 -12.98 -2.22 -14.29
C THR A 4 -12.22 -0.92 -14.60
N ASN A 5 -12.70 -0.10 -15.55
CA ASN A 5 -12.12 1.21 -15.84
C ASN A 5 -12.45 2.25 -14.74
N GLU A 6 -13.38 1.95 -13.85
CA GLU A 6 -13.71 2.81 -12.71
C GLU A 6 -12.83 2.57 -11.49
N LEU A 7 -11.97 1.54 -11.55
CA LEU A 7 -11.04 1.23 -10.48
C LEU A 7 -9.92 2.26 -10.39
N TYR A 8 -9.61 2.65 -9.16
CA TYR A 8 -8.49 3.55 -8.87
C TYR A 8 -7.76 3.10 -7.60
N ILE A 9 -6.53 3.56 -7.45
CA ILE A 9 -5.78 3.39 -6.22
C ILE A 9 -5.60 4.71 -5.51
N VAL A 10 -5.58 4.68 -4.18
CA VAL A 10 -5.53 5.86 -3.32
C VAL A 10 -4.31 5.82 -2.43
N ASN A 11 -3.52 6.89 -2.45
CA ASN A 11 -2.48 7.15 -1.45
C ASN A 11 -3.03 8.14 -0.42
N TYR A 12 -2.99 7.74 0.85
CA TYR A 12 -3.28 8.61 1.99
C TYR A 12 -1.98 9.09 2.61
N CYS A 13 -1.90 10.37 2.89
CA CYS A 13 -0.73 11.01 3.46
C CYS A 13 -1.12 11.87 4.66
N HIS A 14 -0.42 11.71 5.77
CA HIS A 14 -0.62 12.55 6.96
C HIS A 14 -0.36 14.03 6.63
N PRO A 15 -1.10 15.01 7.24
CA PRO A 15 -0.95 16.43 6.95
C PRO A 15 0.49 16.96 7.04
N ASN A 16 1.31 16.38 7.92
CA ASN A 16 2.70 16.76 8.14
C ASN A 16 3.70 16.00 7.26
N CYS A 17 3.21 15.28 6.24
CA CYS A 17 4.02 14.55 5.27
C CYS A 17 3.69 14.98 3.85
N ARG A 18 4.53 14.55 2.91
CA ARG A 18 4.25 14.67 1.47
C ARG A 18 3.75 13.33 0.93
N PRO A 19 2.84 13.33 -0.06
CA PRO A 19 2.42 12.12 -0.74
C PRO A 19 3.59 11.32 -1.33
N PHE A 20 3.36 10.04 -1.58
CA PHE A 20 4.29 9.15 -2.29
C PHE A 20 5.65 9.00 -1.62
N GLN A 21 5.70 8.99 -0.30
CA GLN A 21 6.92 8.74 0.45
C GLN A 21 6.88 7.36 1.11
N ASN A 22 8.03 6.69 1.08
CA ASN A 22 8.27 5.48 1.86
C ASN A 22 9.60 5.65 2.60
N ILE A 23 9.54 5.64 3.92
CA ILE A 23 10.72 5.82 4.79
C ILE A 23 11.81 4.77 4.55
N MET A 24 11.43 3.57 4.07
CA MET A 24 12.37 2.49 3.75
C MET A 24 13.23 2.77 2.53
N ARG A 25 12.89 3.77 1.71
CA ARG A 25 13.68 4.23 0.56
C ARG A 25 14.81 5.20 0.95
N LEU A 26 14.80 5.69 2.18
CA LEU A 26 15.86 6.54 2.71
C LEU A 26 17.08 5.71 3.13
N PRO A 27 18.30 6.26 3.06
CA PRO A 27 19.45 5.67 3.75
C PRO A 27 19.12 5.43 5.22
N LYS A 28 19.61 4.30 5.79
CA LYS A 28 19.22 3.85 7.14
C LYS A 28 19.26 4.96 8.19
N GLU A 29 20.36 5.71 8.28
CA GLU A 29 20.51 6.79 9.27
C GLU A 29 19.47 7.89 9.10
N GLN A 30 19.14 8.25 7.84
CA GLN A 30 18.12 9.24 7.53
C GLN A 30 16.73 8.71 7.86
N ALA A 31 16.46 7.43 7.62
CA ALA A 31 15.20 6.78 7.97
C ALA A 31 14.97 6.81 9.48
N PHE A 32 15.99 6.49 10.29
CA PHE A 32 15.91 6.55 11.75
C PHE A 32 15.69 7.98 12.26
N LYS A 33 16.44 8.95 11.73
CA LYS A 33 16.25 10.35 12.07
C LYS A 33 14.83 10.84 11.73
N LYS A 34 14.33 10.49 10.53
CA LYS A 34 13.00 10.90 10.09
C LYS A 34 11.88 10.23 10.89
N ALA A 35 12.02 8.95 11.22
CA ALA A 35 11.05 8.24 12.06
C ALA A 35 10.94 8.90 13.44
N LYS A 36 12.08 9.18 14.08
CA LYS A 36 12.11 9.87 15.38
C LYS A 36 11.43 11.23 15.30
N GLU A 37 11.79 12.06 14.32
CA GLU A 37 11.19 13.38 14.11
C GLU A 37 9.68 13.32 13.96
N LEU A 38 9.17 12.38 13.15
CA LEU A 38 7.73 12.24 12.92
C LEU A 38 6.99 11.77 14.16
N ALA A 39 7.54 10.81 14.91
CA ALA A 39 6.94 10.31 16.14
C ALA A 39 6.91 11.38 17.26
N GLU A 40 8.01 12.10 17.46
CA GLU A 40 8.12 13.12 18.50
C GLU A 40 7.24 14.34 18.21
N ASN A 41 7.14 14.77 16.95
CA ASN A 41 6.33 15.92 16.57
C ASN A 41 4.83 15.59 16.43
N ASN A 42 4.45 14.32 16.41
CA ASN A 42 3.07 13.88 16.21
C ASN A 42 2.72 12.70 17.15
N PRO A 43 2.82 12.86 18.48
CA PRO A 43 2.69 11.75 19.44
C PRO A 43 1.31 11.08 19.41
N GLU A 44 0.26 11.81 18.99
CA GLU A 44 -1.11 11.29 18.92
C GLU A 44 -1.46 10.71 17.53
N ALA A 45 -0.55 10.80 16.54
CA ALA A 45 -0.83 10.35 15.19
C ALA A 45 -0.68 8.82 15.06
N GLN A 46 -1.77 8.14 14.79
CA GLN A 46 -1.77 6.68 14.56
C GLN A 46 -0.81 6.27 13.44
N ALA A 47 -0.68 7.08 12.40
CA ALA A 47 0.22 6.80 11.28
C ALA A 47 1.70 6.62 11.69
N PHE A 48 2.11 7.17 12.83
CA PHE A 48 3.51 7.14 13.27
C PHE A 48 3.75 6.31 14.54
N TYR A 49 2.76 5.56 15.04
CA TYR A 49 2.92 4.81 16.28
C TYR A 49 4.09 3.79 16.21
N ARG A 50 4.34 3.20 15.03
CA ARG A 50 5.45 2.25 14.83
C ARG A 50 6.81 2.95 14.76
N PHE A 51 6.83 4.24 14.51
CA PHE A 51 8.05 5.04 14.46
C PHE A 51 8.60 5.36 15.84
N ALA A 52 7.79 5.31 16.87
CA ALA A 52 8.24 5.42 18.25
C ALA A 52 9.15 4.24 18.68
N ASP A 53 9.02 3.08 18.02
CA ASP A 53 9.85 1.89 18.21
C ASP A 53 10.50 1.45 16.88
N PHE A 54 11.18 2.38 16.23
CA PHE A 54 11.68 2.18 14.88
C PHE A 54 12.82 1.15 14.81
N GLU A 55 13.59 0.97 15.89
CA GLU A 55 14.64 -0.06 15.95
C GLU A 55 14.08 -1.47 15.76
N ASN A 56 12.93 -1.76 16.35
CA ASN A 56 12.22 -3.03 16.18
C ASN A 56 11.39 -3.07 14.90
N TYR A 57 10.82 -1.95 14.47
CA TYR A 57 10.00 -1.88 13.26
C TYR A 57 10.82 -2.01 11.98
N TYR A 58 11.96 -1.33 11.88
CA TYR A 58 12.77 -1.25 10.66
C TYR A 58 13.18 -2.62 10.09
N PRO A 59 13.80 -3.54 10.88
CA PRO A 59 14.19 -4.85 10.33
C PRO A 59 12.99 -5.71 9.94
N ARG A 60 11.85 -5.60 10.65
CA ARG A 60 10.61 -6.31 10.30
C ARG A 60 10.05 -5.81 8.98
N ARG A 61 10.05 -4.50 8.78
CA ARG A 61 9.57 -3.90 7.53
C ARG A 61 10.49 -4.24 6.35
N LEU A 62 11.81 -4.23 6.51
CA LEU A 62 12.75 -4.70 5.48
C LEU A 62 12.44 -6.14 5.06
N LYS A 63 12.28 -7.03 6.05
CA LYS A 63 11.94 -8.44 5.78
C LYS A 63 10.61 -8.58 5.05
N ALA A 64 9.60 -7.81 5.44
CA ALA A 64 8.30 -7.83 4.79
C ALA A 64 8.40 -7.36 3.32
N ASP A 65 9.08 -6.24 3.07
CA ASP A 65 9.28 -5.73 1.71
C ASP A 65 10.06 -6.72 0.83
N ASP A 66 11.10 -7.39 1.37
CA ASP A 66 11.87 -8.42 0.63
C ASP A 66 10.99 -9.64 0.27
N ILE A 67 10.11 -10.09 1.16
CA ILE A 67 9.17 -11.19 0.91
C ILE A 67 8.16 -10.79 -0.16
N ILE A 68 7.55 -9.60 -0.05
CA ILE A 68 6.56 -9.12 -1.02
C ILE A 68 7.20 -8.94 -2.40
N HIS A 69 8.38 -8.30 -2.46
CA HIS A 69 9.13 -8.11 -3.69
C HIS A 69 9.45 -9.45 -4.39
N SER A 70 10.02 -10.41 -3.65
CA SER A 70 10.38 -11.73 -4.18
C SER A 70 9.15 -12.51 -4.65
N SER A 71 8.04 -12.41 -3.90
CA SER A 71 6.76 -13.04 -4.28
C SER A 71 6.21 -12.43 -5.57
N PHE A 72 6.30 -11.10 -5.71
CA PHE A 72 5.85 -10.42 -6.92
C PHE A 72 6.68 -10.81 -8.15
N VAL A 73 8.00 -10.86 -8.02
CA VAL A 73 8.90 -11.34 -9.10
C VAL A 73 8.56 -12.77 -9.50
N THR A 74 8.28 -13.64 -8.54
CA THR A 74 7.87 -15.03 -8.80
C THR A 74 6.57 -15.12 -9.60
N LEU A 75 5.65 -14.16 -9.41
CA LEU A 75 4.39 -14.05 -10.15
C LEU A 75 4.55 -13.35 -11.52
N GLY A 76 5.76 -13.04 -11.94
CA GLY A 76 6.06 -12.39 -13.23
C GLY A 76 6.15 -10.85 -13.17
N GLY A 77 6.04 -10.26 -11.98
CA GLY A 77 6.27 -8.83 -11.77
C GLY A 77 7.69 -8.40 -12.11
N LYS A 78 7.85 -7.14 -12.50
CA LYS A 78 9.14 -6.52 -12.85
C LYS A 78 9.32 -5.22 -12.07
N PRO A 79 9.36 -5.28 -10.72
CA PRO A 79 9.45 -4.08 -9.89
C PRO A 79 10.70 -3.26 -10.24
N LYS A 80 10.53 -1.95 -10.43
CA LYS A 80 11.64 -1.01 -10.62
C LYS A 80 12.23 -0.55 -9.30
N GLU A 81 11.40 -0.49 -8.27
CA GLU A 81 11.78 -0.04 -6.93
C GLU A 81 11.88 -1.23 -5.97
N LYS A 82 12.84 -1.18 -5.06
CA LYS A 82 13.02 -2.22 -4.03
C LYS A 82 11.92 -2.17 -2.96
N HIS A 83 11.48 -0.98 -2.60
CA HIS A 83 10.45 -0.72 -1.60
C HIS A 83 9.25 -0.06 -2.27
N PRO A 84 8.05 -0.65 -2.20
CA PRO A 84 6.90 -0.13 -2.90
C PRO A 84 6.34 1.12 -2.24
N LEU A 85 5.59 1.91 -2.98
CA LEU A 85 4.67 2.86 -2.39
C LEU A 85 3.36 2.17 -2.05
N SER A 86 2.82 2.48 -0.87
CA SER A 86 1.57 1.88 -0.38
C SER A 86 0.37 2.71 -0.81
N PHE A 87 -0.60 2.02 -1.38
CA PHE A 87 -1.90 2.54 -1.76
C PHE A 87 -2.99 1.59 -1.27
N VAL A 88 -4.25 1.96 -1.47
CA VAL A 88 -5.42 1.11 -1.25
C VAL A 88 -6.33 1.16 -2.47
N LEU A 89 -6.93 0.03 -2.83
CA LEU A 89 -7.89 -0.05 -3.94
C LEU A 89 -9.18 0.69 -3.58
N ASN A 90 -9.65 1.57 -4.46
CA ASN A 90 -10.90 2.36 -4.38
C ASN A 90 -11.08 3.20 -3.11
N GLY A 91 -10.01 3.37 -2.32
CA GLY A 91 -10.07 4.12 -1.07
C GLY A 91 -10.62 3.31 0.11
N ASN A 92 -10.45 3.84 1.31
CA ASN A 92 -10.91 3.22 2.54
C ASN A 92 -10.97 4.28 3.66
N GLU A 93 -12.11 4.42 4.32
CA GLU A 93 -12.31 5.45 5.34
C GLU A 93 -11.48 5.20 6.61
N TYR A 94 -11.27 3.93 6.99
CA TYR A 94 -10.40 3.59 8.11
C TYR A 94 -8.96 4.09 7.89
N LEU A 95 -8.42 3.90 6.68
CA LEU A 95 -7.07 4.38 6.35
C LEU A 95 -7.01 5.91 6.22
N ASN A 96 -8.04 6.55 5.68
CA ASN A 96 -8.13 8.01 5.64
C ASN A 96 -8.05 8.62 7.05
N LYS A 97 -8.81 8.05 7.99
CA LYS A 97 -8.74 8.42 9.40
C LYS A 97 -7.38 8.10 10.02
N TRP A 98 -6.82 6.92 9.74
CA TRP A 98 -5.50 6.51 10.22
C TRP A 98 -4.40 7.52 9.87
N PHE A 99 -4.46 8.09 8.67
CA PHE A 99 -3.56 9.13 8.20
C PHE A 99 -4.02 10.56 8.56
N GLY A 100 -4.95 10.72 9.48
CA GLY A 100 -5.37 12.01 10.02
C GLY A 100 -6.11 12.92 9.03
N TYR A 101 -6.82 12.33 8.05
CA TYR A 101 -7.56 13.08 7.01
C TYR A 101 -6.69 14.10 6.25
N GLY A 102 -5.45 13.72 5.95
CA GLY A 102 -4.51 14.58 5.25
C GLY A 102 -4.71 14.58 3.74
N THR A 103 -3.61 14.65 3.00
CA THR A 103 -3.67 14.67 1.53
C THR A 103 -4.05 13.29 0.98
N THR A 104 -5.00 13.29 0.07
CA THR A 104 -5.44 12.09 -0.66
C THR A 104 -5.16 12.27 -2.15
N VAL A 105 -4.45 11.31 -2.75
CA VAL A 105 -4.19 11.29 -4.20
C VAL A 105 -4.74 10.01 -4.80
N LYS A 106 -5.47 10.15 -5.92
CA LYS A 106 -6.08 9.05 -6.67
C LYS A 106 -5.40 8.86 -8.01
N LEU A 107 -5.09 7.62 -8.36
CA LEU A 107 -4.54 7.24 -9.67
C LEU A 107 -5.46 6.19 -10.31
N PRO A 108 -5.85 6.34 -11.59
CA PRO A 108 -6.61 5.31 -12.29
C PRO A 108 -5.82 4.00 -12.36
N LEU A 109 -6.42 2.88 -11.98
CA LEU A 109 -5.76 1.57 -12.06
C LEU A 109 -5.42 1.20 -13.51
N ALA A 110 -6.23 1.65 -14.47
CA ALA A 110 -6.01 1.41 -15.90
C ALA A 110 -4.65 1.93 -16.39
N ASP A 111 -4.15 3.04 -15.84
CA ASP A 111 -2.91 3.70 -16.27
C ASP A 111 -1.63 3.01 -15.74
N ILE A 112 -1.79 2.01 -14.87
CA ILE A 112 -0.65 1.37 -14.18
C ILE A 112 -0.31 0.06 -14.89
N PRO A 113 0.95 -0.14 -15.35
CA PRO A 113 1.39 -1.40 -15.93
C PRO A 113 1.27 -2.56 -14.95
N SER A 114 0.77 -3.70 -15.40
CA SER A 114 0.53 -4.88 -14.55
C SER A 114 1.79 -5.39 -13.86
N GLU A 115 2.91 -5.34 -14.55
CA GLU A 115 4.21 -5.76 -14.01
C GLU A 115 4.80 -4.82 -12.96
N GLN A 116 4.13 -3.69 -12.66
CA GLN A 116 4.58 -2.68 -11.70
C GLN A 116 3.65 -2.53 -10.48
N ILE A 117 2.66 -3.41 -10.34
CA ILE A 117 1.67 -3.31 -9.27
C ILE A 117 1.28 -4.70 -8.75
N SER A 118 1.17 -4.81 -7.44
CA SER A 118 0.69 -6.01 -6.76
C SER A 118 -0.32 -5.67 -5.66
N PHE A 119 -1.05 -6.66 -5.20
CA PHE A 119 -2.14 -6.47 -4.23
C PHE A 119 -2.11 -7.54 -3.16
N THR A 120 -2.61 -7.19 -1.98
CA THR A 120 -2.86 -8.12 -0.87
C THR A 120 -4.20 -7.81 -0.21
N TYR A 121 -4.90 -8.83 0.24
CA TYR A 121 -6.07 -8.65 1.08
C TYR A 121 -5.63 -8.30 2.50
N GLY A 122 -5.92 -7.07 2.93
CA GLY A 122 -5.47 -6.53 4.21
C GLY A 122 -4.00 -6.12 4.24
N ASP A 123 -3.50 -5.85 5.44
CA ASP A 123 -2.12 -5.38 5.70
C ASP A 123 -1.11 -6.52 5.46
N SER A 124 -0.27 -6.35 4.44
CA SER A 124 0.74 -7.32 4.04
C SER A 124 1.79 -7.56 5.14
N SER A 125 2.23 -6.50 5.82
CA SER A 125 3.21 -6.61 6.91
C SER A 125 2.66 -7.37 8.10
N ALA A 126 1.42 -7.08 8.50
CA ALA A 126 0.75 -7.80 9.58
C ALA A 126 0.52 -9.28 9.23
N MET A 127 0.19 -9.60 7.97
CA MET A 127 0.05 -10.97 7.51
C MET A 127 1.37 -11.73 7.61
N ILE A 128 2.47 -11.13 7.15
CA ILE A 128 3.82 -11.73 7.20
C ILE A 128 4.27 -11.90 8.65
N GLU A 129 4.06 -10.92 9.52
CA GLU A 129 4.38 -11.01 10.94
C GLU A 129 3.64 -12.18 11.62
N LYS A 130 2.37 -12.38 11.28
CA LYS A 130 1.53 -13.42 11.86
C LYS A 130 1.80 -14.82 11.32
N THR A 131 2.06 -14.95 10.02
CA THR A 131 2.06 -16.25 9.33
C THR A 131 3.41 -16.62 8.69
N GLY A 132 4.32 -15.66 8.56
CA GLY A 132 5.58 -15.79 7.83
C GLY A 132 5.40 -15.87 6.30
N LYS A 133 4.18 -15.71 5.79
CA LYS A 133 3.82 -15.89 4.39
C LYS A 133 2.95 -14.74 3.89
N ILE A 134 2.86 -14.59 2.58
CA ILE A 134 1.98 -13.64 1.91
C ILE A 134 1.20 -14.35 0.80
N LEU A 135 -0.06 -14.00 0.65
CA LEU A 135 -0.84 -14.29 -0.55
C LEU A 135 -0.90 -13.00 -1.38
N LEU A 136 -0.02 -12.91 -2.35
CA LEU A 136 0.04 -11.79 -3.28
C LEU A 136 -0.77 -12.11 -4.52
N ILE A 137 -1.50 -11.11 -5.04
CA ILE A 137 -2.23 -11.22 -6.31
C ILE A 137 -1.74 -10.18 -7.30
N THR A 138 -1.73 -10.54 -8.58
CA THR A 138 -1.39 -9.64 -9.68
C THR A 138 -2.59 -8.80 -10.09
N LYS A 139 -2.37 -7.79 -10.94
CA LYS A 139 -3.46 -6.98 -11.50
C LYS A 139 -4.44 -7.84 -12.31
N GLU A 140 -3.95 -8.78 -13.08
CA GLU A 140 -4.77 -9.70 -13.89
C GLU A 140 -5.66 -10.57 -12.99
N MET A 141 -5.10 -11.16 -11.92
CA MET A 141 -5.86 -11.96 -10.97
C MET A 141 -6.96 -11.15 -10.29
N LEU A 142 -6.66 -9.92 -9.86
CA LEU A 142 -7.63 -9.02 -9.26
C LEU A 142 -8.75 -8.65 -10.24
N LEU A 143 -8.40 -8.28 -11.48
CA LEU A 143 -9.38 -7.90 -12.50
C LEU A 143 -10.26 -9.08 -12.90
N ASP A 144 -9.70 -10.27 -13.00
CA ASP A 144 -10.45 -11.50 -13.27
C ASP A 144 -11.48 -11.78 -12.15
N GLU A 145 -11.07 -11.71 -10.89
CA GLU A 145 -11.96 -11.88 -9.74
C GLU A 145 -13.11 -10.86 -9.75
N ILE A 146 -12.79 -9.56 -9.94
CA ILE A 146 -13.81 -8.49 -9.96
C ILE A 146 -14.77 -8.68 -11.14
N THR A 147 -14.26 -9.08 -12.32
CA THR A 147 -15.09 -9.27 -13.51
C THR A 147 -16.07 -10.43 -13.36
N HIS A 148 -15.69 -11.48 -12.64
CA HIS A 148 -16.53 -12.65 -12.37
C HIS A 148 -17.39 -12.51 -11.11
N TYR A 149 -17.26 -11.42 -10.37
CA TYR A 149 -18.09 -11.19 -9.20
C TYR A 149 -19.57 -10.94 -9.60
N HIS A 150 -20.49 -11.66 -8.92
CA HIS A 150 -21.92 -11.53 -9.16
C HIS A 150 -22.52 -10.40 -8.28
N GLY A 151 -22.32 -9.16 -8.70
CA GLY A 151 -22.83 -7.99 -7.99
C GLY A 151 -22.29 -6.69 -8.58
N THR A 152 -22.45 -5.61 -7.84
CA THR A 152 -21.88 -4.29 -8.14
C THR A 152 -20.47 -4.16 -7.56
N LEU A 153 -19.73 -3.13 -8.01
CA LEU A 153 -18.42 -2.81 -7.45
C LEU A 153 -18.53 -2.44 -5.95
N ASP A 154 -19.56 -1.71 -5.57
CA ASP A 154 -19.80 -1.31 -4.18
C ASP A 154 -20.08 -2.53 -3.27
N GLU A 155 -20.82 -3.51 -3.76
CA GLU A 155 -21.05 -4.76 -3.04
C GLU A 155 -19.75 -5.56 -2.87
N TYR A 156 -18.94 -5.67 -3.93
CA TYR A 156 -17.62 -6.29 -3.86
C TYR A 156 -16.72 -5.60 -2.82
N MET A 157 -16.59 -4.28 -2.89
CA MET A 157 -15.76 -3.52 -1.95
C MET A 157 -16.27 -3.63 -0.51
N SER A 158 -17.60 -3.63 -0.30
CA SER A 158 -18.20 -3.83 1.02
C SER A 158 -17.93 -5.22 1.60
N GLU A 159 -17.90 -6.24 0.77
CA GLU A 159 -17.51 -7.60 1.18
C GLU A 159 -16.04 -7.67 1.58
N ILE A 160 -15.16 -7.03 0.79
CA ILE A 160 -13.73 -6.90 1.10
C ILE A 160 -13.51 -6.16 2.42
N GLU A 161 -14.18 -5.02 2.65
CA GLU A 161 -14.07 -4.27 3.90
C GLU A 161 -14.46 -5.12 5.11
N ARG A 162 -15.56 -5.84 5.01
CA ARG A 162 -16.04 -6.69 6.10
C ARG A 162 -15.07 -7.83 6.43
N LYS A 163 -14.38 -8.39 5.43
CA LYS A 163 -13.55 -9.59 5.57
C LYS A 163 -12.08 -9.29 5.82
N TYR A 164 -11.56 -8.25 5.20
CA TYR A 164 -10.13 -7.93 5.15
C TYR A 164 -9.79 -6.48 5.52
N CYS A 165 -10.77 -5.63 5.78
CA CYS A 165 -10.67 -4.21 5.99
C CYS A 165 -10.40 -3.41 4.68
N TYR A 166 -9.48 -3.84 3.83
CA TYR A 166 -9.15 -3.22 2.54
C TYR A 166 -8.33 -4.17 1.65
N ILE A 167 -8.12 -3.79 0.40
CA ILE A 167 -7.08 -4.36 -0.47
C ILE A 167 -5.91 -3.38 -0.47
N GLU A 168 -4.78 -3.81 0.12
CA GLU A 168 -3.52 -3.08 0.05
C GLU A 168 -2.94 -3.19 -1.36
N VAL A 169 -2.36 -2.09 -1.84
CA VAL A 169 -1.74 -1.99 -3.16
C VAL A 169 -0.28 -1.61 -3.00
N GLN A 170 0.61 -2.37 -3.61
CA GLN A 170 2.03 -2.08 -3.68
C GLN A 170 2.36 -1.57 -5.09
N LEU A 171 2.74 -0.30 -5.21
CA LEU A 171 3.20 0.31 -6.46
C LEU A 171 4.72 0.32 -6.52
N TRP A 172 5.29 -0.31 -7.56
CA TRP A 172 6.71 -0.63 -7.67
C TRP A 172 7.49 0.26 -8.65
N PHE A 173 6.93 1.40 -9.04
CA PHE A 173 7.61 2.36 -9.91
C PHE A 173 7.10 3.78 -9.68
N ASP A 174 7.91 4.77 -10.05
CA ASP A 174 7.64 6.18 -9.78
C ASP A 174 7.29 7.00 -11.03
N ASP A 175 7.42 6.43 -12.23
CA ASP A 175 7.28 7.21 -13.48
C ASP A 175 5.90 7.87 -13.62
N LEU A 176 4.84 7.20 -13.14
CA LEU A 176 3.48 7.73 -13.17
C LEU A 176 3.29 8.85 -12.16
N ILE A 177 3.81 8.69 -10.94
CA ILE A 177 3.60 9.66 -9.86
C ILE A 177 4.32 10.99 -10.07
N ARG A 178 5.37 11.00 -10.88
CA ARG A 178 6.08 12.25 -11.26
C ARG A 178 5.18 13.28 -11.93
N ARG A 179 4.03 12.85 -12.47
CA ARG A 179 3.03 13.74 -13.06
C ARG A 179 2.14 14.43 -12.03
N TYR A 180 2.18 13.97 -10.77
CA TYR A 180 1.35 14.45 -9.66
C TYR A 180 2.17 15.18 -8.58
N LEU A 181 3.48 15.29 -8.76
CA LEU A 181 4.40 16.06 -7.94
C LEU A 181 4.68 17.44 -8.55
#